data_7cbfb8c1bbed2aabb3827115dcc148b1
#
_entry.id   7cbfb8c1bbed2aabb3827115dcc148b1
#
_cell.length_a   1.000
_cell.length_b   1.000
_cell.length_c   1.000
_cell.angle_alpha   90.00
_cell.angle_beta   90.00
_cell.angle_gamma   90.00
#
_symmetry.space_group_name_H-M   'P 1'
#
loop_
_entity.id
_entity.type
_entity.pdbx_description
1 polymer ?
#
loop_
_entity_poly.entity_id
_entity_poly.type
_entity_poly.pdbx_seq_one_letter_code
_entity_poly.pdbx_strand_id
1 'polypeptide(L)'
;QPICDISRAGTDRDQLRRKGHAMTDVDVVIIGAGIAGLSAAETIADAGCTFRILEASHRIGGRAYSEPYARGGMFDLGCSYLHEGDTNPLKPVAAALGIELGNGDRFAREEWRLLADGKPRADSDHTEYWDFANDVDHRMHLLGDDITRDTDIGDLMNWDSPVAPLYVHLMAGLNASDVTEQSAVDYMRSGFGRDYPVRGGLGSLIAKWGADIPVTLNCRVSAVDMTGRDVTVTSNQGELRARRVIMTVSTGILAAGDILFTPALPDTVTTAIDHLPCGTLNKIGVALSQGAVPPDADGWHLAWPDHHTGALPADQIASVDIYTGAHPQAVVFAGASFGIHLEKAGAAAMRSYAEDSLISIFGSDIRNAIDGMITTAWHSEPLTLGSYSYARPGGANARRVLQHPIDDRLYFAGEASSIAHYGTAHGAFLSGQDAGQRVAAGIIAK
;
A
#
# COMPACT_ATOMS: atom_id res chain seq x y z
N GLN A 1 -1.86 44.12 6.12
CA GLN A 1 -2.25 44.04 4.69
C GLN A 1 -3.45 43.15 4.57
N PRO A 2 -4.45 43.40 3.70
CA PRO A 2 -5.82 43.34 4.17
C PRO A 2 -6.39 41.92 4.14
N ILE A 3 -7.09 41.63 5.22
CA ILE A 3 -8.01 40.51 5.39
C ILE A 3 -9.13 40.64 4.37
N CYS A 4 -9.26 39.68 3.46
CA CYS A 4 -10.34 39.63 2.48
C CYS A 4 -11.62 39.24 3.19
N ASP A 5 -12.58 40.18 3.19
CA ASP A 5 -13.90 40.09 3.84
C ASP A 5 -14.82 39.11 3.08
N ILE A 6 -15.09 37.93 3.68
CA ILE A 6 -15.91 36.84 3.10
C ILE A 6 -17.43 37.09 3.29
N SER A 7 -17.87 38.30 3.70
CA SER A 7 -19.27 38.54 4.10
C SER A 7 -20.24 38.90 2.95
N ARG A 8 -19.86 38.92 1.67
CA ARG A 8 -20.73 39.29 0.55
C ARG A 8 -21.23 38.18 -0.37
N ALA A 9 -20.88 36.92 -0.12
CA ALA A 9 -21.32 35.78 -0.97
C ALA A 9 -22.63 35.11 -0.52
N GLY A 10 -23.28 35.60 0.56
CA GLY A 10 -24.43 34.93 1.18
C GLY A 10 -25.80 35.18 0.55
N THR A 11 -25.99 36.28 -0.20
CA THR A 11 -27.36 36.72 -0.62
C THR A 11 -27.81 36.13 -1.95
N ASP A 12 -26.94 35.68 -2.80
CA ASP A 12 -27.30 35.11 -4.12
C ASP A 12 -27.64 33.61 -4.07
N ARG A 13 -27.04 32.87 -3.14
CA ARG A 13 -27.26 31.41 -2.95
C ARG A 13 -28.68 31.10 -2.40
N ASP A 14 -29.24 31.94 -1.52
CA ASP A 14 -30.57 31.73 -0.94
C ASP A 14 -31.72 32.04 -1.92
N GLN A 15 -31.51 32.90 -2.92
CA GLN A 15 -32.51 33.17 -3.95
C GLN A 15 -32.62 32.04 -4.98
N LEU A 16 -31.51 31.32 -5.26
CA LEU A 16 -31.49 30.19 -6.19
C LEU A 16 -32.13 28.92 -5.60
N ARG A 17 -32.03 28.71 -4.28
CA ARG A 17 -32.75 27.62 -3.58
C ARG A 17 -34.27 27.68 -3.75
N ARG A 18 -34.83 28.85 -3.96
CA ARG A 18 -36.29 29.03 -4.10
C ARG A 18 -36.83 28.68 -5.50
N LYS A 19 -35.96 28.35 -6.48
CA LYS A 19 -36.37 28.02 -7.86
C LYS A 19 -36.32 26.49 -8.19
N GLY A 20 -36.21 25.61 -7.19
CA GLY A 20 -36.35 24.16 -7.40
C GLY A 20 -35.23 23.50 -8.19
N HIS A 21 -34.12 24.20 -8.50
CA HIS A 21 -32.92 23.59 -9.05
C HIS A 21 -32.03 23.20 -7.86
N ALA A 22 -31.91 21.90 -7.62
CA ALA A 22 -30.95 21.39 -6.65
C ALA A 22 -29.52 21.84 -7.06
N MET A 23 -28.91 22.70 -6.25
CA MET A 23 -27.54 23.19 -6.51
C MET A 23 -26.54 22.10 -6.18
N THR A 24 -25.51 21.95 -7.03
CA THR A 24 -24.32 21.18 -6.75
C THR A 24 -23.61 21.77 -5.52
N ASP A 25 -23.29 20.94 -4.52
CA ASP A 25 -22.68 21.43 -3.27
C ASP A 25 -21.20 21.76 -3.46
N VAL A 26 -20.47 20.93 -4.26
CA VAL A 26 -19.06 21.11 -4.62
C VAL A 26 -18.80 20.60 -6.05
N ASP A 27 -17.68 20.99 -6.64
CA ASP A 27 -17.31 20.47 -7.96
C ASP A 27 -16.94 18.99 -7.88
N VAL A 28 -16.20 18.57 -6.84
CA VAL A 28 -15.68 17.21 -6.69
C VAL A 28 -15.89 16.68 -5.28
N VAL A 29 -16.39 15.45 -5.18
CA VAL A 29 -16.30 14.65 -3.95
C VAL A 29 -15.17 13.60 -4.14
N ILE A 30 -14.26 13.54 -3.17
CA ILE A 30 -13.19 12.56 -3.09
C ILE A 30 -13.54 11.60 -1.97
N ILE A 31 -13.58 10.29 -2.26
CA ILE A 31 -13.93 9.25 -1.30
C ILE A 31 -12.66 8.53 -0.89
N GLY A 32 -12.23 8.76 0.36
CA GLY A 32 -10.98 8.31 0.95
C GLY A 32 -9.94 9.42 1.09
N ALA A 33 -9.30 9.51 2.27
CA ALA A 33 -8.21 10.43 2.58
C ALA A 33 -6.86 9.70 2.70
N GLY A 34 -6.65 8.65 1.92
CA GLY A 34 -5.34 8.05 1.68
C GLY A 34 -4.48 8.96 0.78
N ILE A 35 -3.26 8.54 0.48
CA ILE A 35 -2.30 9.32 -0.33
C ILE A 35 -2.94 9.77 -1.66
N ALA A 36 -3.67 8.90 -2.34
CA ALA A 36 -4.32 9.24 -3.62
C ALA A 36 -5.39 10.33 -3.47
N GLY A 37 -6.23 10.25 -2.42
CA GLY A 37 -7.24 11.26 -2.17
C GLY A 37 -6.67 12.62 -1.79
N LEU A 38 -5.61 12.64 -0.97
CA LEU A 38 -4.91 13.86 -0.58
C LEU A 38 -4.22 14.51 -1.79
N SER A 39 -3.54 13.72 -2.63
CA SER A 39 -2.88 14.20 -3.85
C SER A 39 -3.88 14.72 -4.89
N ALA A 40 -5.02 14.04 -5.05
CA ALA A 40 -6.10 14.52 -5.92
C ALA A 40 -6.66 15.86 -5.42
N ALA A 41 -6.83 16.01 -4.10
CA ALA A 41 -7.35 17.22 -3.50
C ALA A 41 -6.45 18.45 -3.73
N GLU A 42 -5.12 18.29 -3.54
CA GLU A 42 -4.15 19.36 -3.87
C GLU A 42 -4.28 19.78 -5.34
N THR A 43 -4.28 18.79 -6.25
CA THR A 43 -4.37 19.05 -7.69
C THR A 43 -5.67 19.77 -8.07
N ILE A 44 -6.79 19.42 -7.45
CA ILE A 44 -8.09 20.07 -7.68
C ILE A 44 -8.10 21.48 -7.10
N ALA A 45 -7.52 21.68 -5.91
CA ALA A 45 -7.38 22.99 -5.28
C ALA A 45 -6.54 23.95 -6.13
N ASP A 46 -5.40 23.48 -6.63
CA ASP A 46 -4.50 24.24 -7.50
C ASP A 46 -5.17 24.67 -8.81
N ALA A 47 -6.11 23.86 -9.31
CA ALA A 47 -6.94 24.18 -10.46
C ALA A 47 -8.13 25.14 -10.16
N GLY A 48 -8.29 25.56 -8.90
CA GLY A 48 -9.37 26.46 -8.46
C GLY A 48 -10.74 25.82 -8.37
N CYS A 49 -10.85 24.48 -8.38
CA CYS A 49 -12.10 23.76 -8.21
C CYS A 49 -12.40 23.51 -6.72
N THR A 50 -13.69 23.48 -6.38
CA THR A 50 -14.14 23.17 -5.01
C THR A 50 -14.23 21.67 -4.79
N PHE A 51 -13.83 21.20 -3.60
CA PHE A 51 -13.89 19.77 -3.26
C PHE A 51 -14.31 19.49 -1.82
N ARG A 52 -14.66 18.23 -1.56
CA ARG A 52 -14.81 17.63 -0.24
C ARG A 52 -14.16 16.25 -0.24
N ILE A 53 -13.34 15.96 0.79
CA ILE A 53 -12.85 14.61 1.06
C ILE A 53 -13.69 14.00 2.16
N LEU A 54 -14.20 12.78 1.91
CA LEU A 54 -14.96 11.97 2.87
C LEU A 54 -14.11 10.76 3.27
N GLU A 55 -13.74 10.69 4.54
CA GLU A 55 -12.89 9.61 5.08
C GLU A 55 -13.64 8.83 6.16
N ALA A 56 -13.71 7.52 6.00
CA ALA A 56 -14.41 6.64 6.93
C ALA A 56 -13.69 6.51 8.28
N SER A 57 -12.35 6.62 8.28
CA SER A 57 -11.53 6.55 9.49
C SER A 57 -11.58 7.85 10.30
N HIS A 58 -11.06 7.77 11.53
CA HIS A 58 -10.79 8.91 12.41
C HIS A 58 -9.49 9.67 12.05
N ARG A 59 -8.75 9.22 11.01
CA ARG A 59 -7.46 9.76 10.59
C ARG A 59 -7.31 9.78 9.07
N ILE A 60 -6.40 10.58 8.56
CA ILE A 60 -5.94 10.57 7.17
C ILE A 60 -4.82 9.53 6.95
N GLY A 61 -4.37 9.38 5.72
CA GLY A 61 -3.23 8.55 5.32
C GLY A 61 -3.61 7.14 4.84
N GLY A 62 -4.77 6.62 5.25
CA GLY A 62 -5.22 5.28 4.86
C GLY A 62 -4.21 4.19 5.28
N ARG A 63 -3.64 3.48 4.30
CA ARG A 63 -2.61 2.44 4.49
C ARG A 63 -1.19 2.99 4.75
N ALA A 64 -0.99 4.30 4.73
CA ALA A 64 0.21 4.96 5.25
C ALA A 64 -0.08 5.41 6.68
N TYR A 65 0.38 4.63 7.65
CA TYR A 65 0.09 4.87 9.06
C TYR A 65 1.25 4.45 9.95
N SER A 66 1.68 5.37 10.80
CA SER A 66 2.71 5.15 11.81
C SER A 66 2.12 5.37 13.19
N GLU A 67 2.49 4.53 14.16
CA GLU A 67 2.13 4.69 15.55
C GLU A 67 3.36 4.86 16.43
N PRO A 68 3.23 5.62 17.56
CA PRO A 68 4.23 5.61 18.58
C PRO A 68 4.46 4.20 19.11
N TYR A 69 5.72 3.84 19.29
CA TYR A 69 6.13 2.51 19.65
C TYR A 69 7.01 2.55 20.91
N ALA A 70 7.25 1.40 21.53
CA ALA A 70 8.00 1.32 22.77
C ALA A 70 9.30 2.15 22.72
N ARG A 71 9.67 2.76 23.85
CA ARG A 71 10.85 3.63 24.01
C ARG A 71 10.91 4.86 23.11
N GLY A 72 9.76 5.34 22.59
CA GLY A 72 9.68 6.58 21.81
C GLY A 72 10.05 6.43 20.33
N GLY A 73 10.20 5.21 19.82
CA GLY A 73 10.27 4.95 18.39
C GLY A 73 8.92 5.13 17.70
N MET A 74 8.94 5.15 16.37
CA MET A 74 7.76 5.10 15.52
C MET A 74 7.77 3.79 14.72
N PHE A 75 6.62 3.17 14.59
CA PHE A 75 6.45 1.97 13.79
C PHE A 75 5.44 2.21 12.66
N ASP A 76 5.85 1.89 11.44
CA ASP A 76 4.97 1.93 10.27
C ASP A 76 4.15 0.65 10.19
N LEU A 77 2.87 0.74 10.54
CA LEU A 77 1.95 -0.38 10.40
C LEU A 77 1.68 -0.70 8.92
N GLY A 78 1.64 0.31 8.06
CA GLY A 78 1.46 0.19 6.61
C GLY A 78 2.78 0.30 5.84
N CYS A 79 2.80 1.10 4.77
CA CYS A 79 4.00 1.33 3.96
C CYS A 79 5.11 2.01 4.78
N SER A 80 6.37 1.61 4.54
CA SER A 80 7.54 2.10 5.30
C SER A 80 8.62 2.72 4.42
N TYR A 81 8.58 2.45 3.11
CA TYR A 81 9.67 2.81 2.21
C TYR A 81 9.18 3.70 1.08
N LEU A 82 10.05 4.64 0.66
CA LEU A 82 9.91 5.29 -0.64
C LEU A 82 10.57 4.39 -1.68
N HIS A 83 9.78 3.51 -2.30
CA HIS A 83 10.23 2.67 -3.41
C HIS A 83 10.63 3.54 -4.59
N GLU A 84 11.62 3.09 -5.40
CA GLU A 84 12.17 3.87 -6.50
C GLU A 84 12.60 5.28 -6.07
N GLY A 85 13.19 5.39 -4.88
CA GLY A 85 13.37 6.64 -4.17
C GLY A 85 14.19 7.71 -4.90
N ASP A 86 14.94 7.34 -5.93
CA ASP A 86 15.67 8.31 -6.74
C ASP A 86 14.73 9.16 -7.62
N THR A 87 13.58 8.61 -8.03
CA THR A 87 12.55 9.25 -8.85
C THR A 87 11.22 9.48 -8.11
N ASN A 88 11.11 9.02 -6.86
CA ASN A 88 9.88 9.04 -6.09
C ASN A 88 9.40 10.48 -5.79
N PRO A 89 8.16 10.85 -6.18
CA PRO A 89 7.64 12.21 -5.98
C PRO A 89 7.44 12.60 -4.51
N LEU A 90 7.41 11.66 -3.58
CA LEU A 90 7.34 11.94 -2.14
C LEU A 90 8.70 12.33 -1.54
N LYS A 91 9.81 12.09 -2.24
CA LYS A 91 11.14 12.49 -1.77
C LYS A 91 11.29 14.01 -1.61
N PRO A 92 10.92 14.85 -2.59
CA PRO A 92 10.89 16.30 -2.38
C PRO A 92 9.90 16.76 -1.31
N VAL A 93 8.77 16.05 -1.12
CA VAL A 93 7.83 16.32 -0.03
C VAL A 93 8.49 16.07 1.33
N ALA A 94 9.19 14.96 1.51
CA ALA A 94 9.96 14.68 2.73
C ALA A 94 11.01 15.78 3.00
N ALA A 95 11.75 16.18 1.97
CA ALA A 95 12.75 17.24 2.07
C ALA A 95 12.15 18.59 2.48
N ALA A 96 11.02 18.98 1.87
CA ALA A 96 10.31 20.22 2.21
C ALA A 96 9.80 20.24 3.66
N LEU A 97 9.44 19.07 4.21
CA LEU A 97 8.98 18.91 5.58
C LEU A 97 10.12 18.68 6.59
N GLY A 98 11.38 18.65 6.14
CA GLY A 98 12.55 18.41 6.98
C GLY A 98 12.62 16.99 7.52
N ILE A 99 12.05 16.00 6.79
CA ILE A 99 12.07 14.59 7.17
C ILE A 99 13.24 13.91 6.46
N GLU A 100 14.10 13.28 7.25
CA GLU A 100 15.28 12.57 6.73
C GLU A 100 14.89 11.18 6.21
N LEU A 101 15.60 10.73 5.18
CA LEU A 101 15.51 9.37 4.66
C LEU A 101 16.70 8.54 5.19
N GLY A 102 16.47 7.24 5.34
CA GLY A 102 17.51 6.28 5.68
C GLY A 102 18.39 5.94 4.48
N ASN A 103 19.27 4.93 4.65
CA ASN A 103 20.15 4.46 3.59
C ASN A 103 19.36 3.71 2.51
N GLY A 104 19.43 4.17 1.27
CA GLY A 104 18.77 3.55 0.12
C GLY A 104 19.44 2.26 -0.39
N ASP A 105 20.68 2.00 0.01
CA ASP A 105 21.39 0.78 -0.37
C ASP A 105 21.11 -0.37 0.61
N ARG A 106 20.33 -0.13 1.67
CA ARG A 106 19.96 -1.10 2.73
C ARG A 106 19.39 -2.43 2.20
N PHE A 107 18.72 -2.38 1.06
CA PHE A 107 18.10 -3.53 0.40
C PHE A 107 18.88 -4.01 -0.83
N ALA A 108 20.11 -3.51 -1.04
CA ALA A 108 20.98 -4.03 -2.08
C ALA A 108 21.26 -5.53 -1.84
N ARG A 109 21.39 -6.29 -2.92
CA ARG A 109 21.59 -7.76 -2.87
C ARG A 109 22.78 -8.15 -1.99
N GLU A 110 23.83 -7.36 -2.02
CA GLU A 110 25.08 -7.56 -1.28
C GLU A 110 24.93 -7.33 0.22
N GLU A 111 23.87 -6.62 0.63
CA GLU A 111 23.59 -6.32 2.04
C GLU A 111 22.68 -7.36 2.71
N TRP A 112 22.14 -8.32 1.96
CA TRP A 112 21.29 -9.36 2.51
C TRP A 112 22.10 -10.39 3.29
N ARG A 113 21.62 -10.73 4.48
CA ARG A 113 22.23 -11.74 5.34
C ARG A 113 21.40 -12.99 5.36
N LEU A 114 21.87 -14.02 4.68
CA LEU A 114 21.31 -15.37 4.73
C LEU A 114 21.91 -16.12 5.92
N LEU A 115 21.05 -16.66 6.76
CA LEU A 115 21.43 -17.32 8.00
C LEU A 115 20.81 -18.71 8.11
N ALA A 116 21.55 -19.63 8.73
CA ALA A 116 21.05 -20.91 9.20
C ALA A 116 21.46 -21.07 10.66
N ASP A 117 20.50 -21.28 11.56
CA ASP A 117 20.74 -21.45 13.00
C ASP A 117 21.65 -20.35 13.59
N GLY A 118 21.39 -19.10 13.22
CA GLY A 118 22.13 -17.92 13.67
C GLY A 118 23.55 -17.76 13.08
N LYS A 119 23.90 -18.55 12.08
CA LYS A 119 25.20 -18.48 11.40
C LYS A 119 25.04 -18.06 9.94
N PRO A 120 25.97 -17.24 9.40
CA PRO A 120 25.99 -16.94 7.98
C PRO A 120 26.02 -18.21 7.14
N ARG A 121 25.19 -18.26 6.11
CA ARG A 121 25.25 -19.30 5.08
C ARG A 121 26.43 -19.07 4.13
N ALA A 122 26.79 -20.10 3.40
CA ALA A 122 27.89 -20.02 2.44
C ALA A 122 27.54 -19.07 1.26
N ASP A 123 28.55 -18.44 0.66
CA ASP A 123 28.37 -17.59 -0.53
C ASP A 123 27.74 -18.36 -1.70
N SER A 124 27.91 -19.69 -1.75
CA SER A 124 27.25 -20.55 -2.73
C SER A 124 25.73 -20.51 -2.61
N ASP A 125 25.18 -20.40 -1.40
CA ASP A 125 23.73 -20.36 -1.18
C ASP A 125 23.14 -19.04 -1.67
N HIS A 126 23.88 -17.94 -1.50
CA HIS A 126 23.54 -16.65 -2.10
C HIS A 126 23.52 -16.74 -3.63
N THR A 127 24.57 -17.35 -4.21
CA THR A 127 24.67 -17.54 -5.66
C THR A 127 23.52 -18.40 -6.17
N GLU A 128 23.24 -19.53 -5.53
CA GLU A 128 22.15 -20.42 -5.93
C GLU A 128 20.79 -19.74 -5.89
N TYR A 129 20.51 -18.95 -4.84
CA TYR A 129 19.28 -18.18 -4.75
C TYR A 129 19.14 -17.16 -5.90
N TRP A 130 20.20 -16.37 -6.16
CA TRP A 130 20.13 -15.34 -7.20
C TRP A 130 20.11 -15.94 -8.62
N ASP A 131 20.77 -17.07 -8.86
CA ASP A 131 20.67 -17.78 -10.13
C ASP A 131 19.25 -18.28 -10.37
N PHE A 132 18.60 -18.82 -9.33
CA PHE A 132 17.19 -19.21 -9.38
C PHE A 132 16.27 -18.02 -9.65
N ALA A 133 16.41 -16.94 -8.89
CA ALA A 133 15.58 -15.74 -9.05
C ALA A 133 15.74 -15.13 -10.47
N ASN A 134 16.99 -15.04 -10.96
CA ASN A 134 17.28 -14.54 -12.31
C ASN A 134 16.70 -15.46 -13.42
N ASP A 135 16.66 -16.79 -13.21
CA ASP A 135 16.02 -17.71 -14.17
C ASP A 135 14.51 -17.49 -14.23
N VAL A 136 13.84 -17.33 -13.08
CA VAL A 136 12.41 -17.00 -13.02
C VAL A 136 12.14 -15.64 -13.68
N ASP A 137 12.92 -14.61 -13.36
CA ASP A 137 12.82 -13.28 -13.97
C ASP A 137 13.02 -13.34 -15.48
N HIS A 138 14.00 -14.12 -15.95
CA HIS A 138 14.23 -14.32 -17.38
C HIS A 138 13.02 -14.95 -18.07
N ARG A 139 12.42 -15.98 -17.47
CA ARG A 139 11.21 -16.63 -18.03
C ARG A 139 10.03 -15.67 -18.05
N MET A 140 9.84 -14.83 -17.02
CA MET A 140 8.83 -13.77 -17.04
C MET A 140 9.09 -12.77 -18.17
N HIS A 141 10.34 -12.33 -18.38
CA HIS A 141 10.70 -11.44 -19.48
C HIS A 141 10.39 -12.01 -20.87
N LEU A 142 10.49 -13.34 -21.04
CA LEU A 142 10.12 -13.99 -22.31
C LEU A 142 8.61 -13.93 -22.63
N LEU A 143 7.76 -13.67 -21.64
CA LEU A 143 6.34 -13.40 -21.86
C LEU A 143 6.13 -12.03 -22.51
N GLY A 144 7.01 -11.06 -22.19
CA GLY A 144 6.86 -9.67 -22.63
C GLY A 144 5.61 -9.03 -22.04
N ASP A 145 4.99 -8.11 -22.79
CA ASP A 145 3.71 -7.48 -22.44
C ASP A 145 2.50 -8.19 -23.10
N ASP A 146 2.67 -9.46 -23.49
CA ASP A 146 1.63 -10.26 -24.15
C ASP A 146 0.71 -10.92 -23.12
N ILE A 147 -0.44 -10.27 -22.89
CA ILE A 147 -1.44 -10.75 -21.91
C ILE A 147 -2.07 -12.09 -22.29
N THR A 148 -1.97 -12.54 -23.56
CA THR A 148 -2.49 -13.85 -23.97
C THR A 148 -1.61 -15.00 -23.48
N ARG A 149 -0.39 -14.70 -23.05
CA ARG A 149 0.58 -15.61 -22.47
C ARG A 149 0.72 -15.46 -20.96
N ASP A 150 -0.10 -14.59 -20.35
CA ASP A 150 -0.05 -14.34 -18.92
C ASP A 150 -0.38 -15.62 -18.12
N THR A 151 0.48 -15.93 -17.17
CA THR A 151 0.37 -17.05 -16.25
C THR A 151 0.75 -16.61 -14.86
N ASP A 152 0.62 -17.48 -13.86
CA ASP A 152 1.18 -17.18 -12.55
C ASP A 152 2.70 -17.38 -12.50
N ILE A 153 3.35 -16.73 -11.53
CA ILE A 153 4.81 -16.79 -11.38
C ILE A 153 5.25 -18.23 -11.04
N GLY A 154 4.42 -18.96 -10.29
CA GLY A 154 4.70 -20.34 -9.88
C GLY A 154 4.84 -21.32 -11.06
N ASP A 155 4.09 -21.11 -12.16
CA ASP A 155 4.21 -21.88 -13.38
C ASP A 155 5.58 -21.73 -14.07
N LEU A 156 6.29 -20.64 -13.76
CA LEU A 156 7.60 -20.33 -14.33
C LEU A 156 8.76 -20.81 -13.45
N MET A 157 8.47 -21.36 -12.27
CA MET A 157 9.47 -21.79 -11.29
C MET A 157 9.90 -23.25 -11.49
N ASN A 158 11.13 -23.55 -11.08
CA ASN A 158 11.56 -24.93 -10.83
C ASN A 158 11.30 -25.27 -9.35
N TRP A 159 10.18 -25.94 -9.07
CA TRP A 159 9.77 -26.33 -7.72
C TRP A 159 10.68 -27.37 -7.04
N ASP A 160 11.51 -28.09 -7.82
CA ASP A 160 12.48 -29.07 -7.28
C ASP A 160 13.76 -28.38 -6.74
N SER A 161 13.91 -27.10 -6.95
CA SER A 161 15.05 -26.33 -6.44
C SER A 161 14.98 -26.19 -4.91
N PRO A 162 16.10 -26.43 -4.18
CA PRO A 162 16.13 -26.27 -2.73
C PRO A 162 15.90 -24.82 -2.26
N VAL A 163 16.11 -23.83 -3.13
CA VAL A 163 15.87 -22.40 -2.82
C VAL A 163 14.47 -21.90 -3.19
N ALA A 164 13.65 -22.73 -3.86
CA ALA A 164 12.29 -22.35 -4.22
C ALA A 164 11.44 -21.90 -3.01
N PRO A 165 11.48 -22.55 -1.83
CA PRO A 165 10.73 -22.11 -0.66
C PRO A 165 11.13 -20.71 -0.19
N LEU A 166 12.41 -20.37 -0.24
CA LEU A 166 12.91 -19.04 0.11
C LEU A 166 12.40 -17.98 -0.88
N TYR A 167 12.45 -18.28 -2.17
CA TYR A 167 11.89 -17.39 -3.20
C TYR A 167 10.40 -17.14 -3.00
N VAL A 168 9.60 -18.19 -2.76
CA VAL A 168 8.16 -18.10 -2.48
C VAL A 168 7.90 -17.20 -1.26
N HIS A 169 8.65 -17.41 -0.17
CA HIS A 169 8.51 -16.61 1.05
C HIS A 169 8.81 -15.11 0.81
N LEU A 170 9.89 -14.82 0.07
CA LEU A 170 10.25 -13.43 -0.25
C LEU A 170 9.24 -12.78 -1.18
N MET A 171 8.78 -13.49 -2.22
CA MET A 171 7.76 -12.99 -3.13
C MET A 171 6.43 -12.72 -2.41
N ALA A 172 6.04 -13.60 -1.48
CA ALA A 172 4.86 -13.38 -0.63
C ALA A 172 4.99 -12.10 0.23
N GLY A 173 6.17 -11.83 0.76
CA GLY A 173 6.48 -10.60 1.50
C GLY A 173 6.49 -9.34 0.62
N LEU A 174 6.98 -9.45 -0.62
CA LEU A 174 7.05 -8.33 -1.56
C LEU A 174 5.68 -8.00 -2.18
N ASN A 175 4.90 -9.01 -2.56
CA ASN A 175 3.71 -8.85 -3.39
C ASN A 175 2.40 -9.05 -2.62
N ALA A 176 2.46 -9.44 -1.35
CA ALA A 176 1.29 -9.75 -0.53
C ALA A 176 0.39 -10.87 -1.10
N SER A 177 0.90 -11.64 -2.06
CA SER A 177 0.20 -12.72 -2.76
C SER A 177 1.09 -13.94 -2.91
N ASP A 178 0.50 -15.13 -2.99
CA ASP A 178 1.22 -16.34 -3.34
C ASP A 178 1.65 -16.29 -4.82
N VAL A 179 2.82 -16.84 -5.13
CA VAL A 179 3.36 -16.87 -6.51
C VAL A 179 2.43 -17.58 -7.50
N THR A 180 1.57 -18.47 -7.01
CA THR A 180 0.56 -19.22 -7.79
C THR A 180 -0.72 -18.43 -8.05
N GLU A 181 -0.83 -17.21 -7.53
CA GLU A 181 -1.98 -16.33 -7.72
C GLU A 181 -1.64 -15.04 -8.45
N GLN A 182 -0.34 -14.75 -8.63
CA GLN A 182 0.12 -13.48 -9.18
C GLN A 182 0.46 -13.58 -10.66
N SER A 183 -0.13 -12.68 -11.46
CA SER A 183 0.19 -12.48 -12.86
C SER A 183 1.67 -12.14 -13.06
N ALA A 184 2.38 -12.94 -13.84
CA ALA A 184 3.76 -12.69 -14.21
C ALA A 184 3.91 -11.45 -15.10
N VAL A 185 2.95 -11.21 -16.01
CA VAL A 185 2.97 -10.03 -16.88
C VAL A 185 2.72 -8.74 -16.09
N ASP A 186 1.77 -8.72 -15.13
CA ASP A 186 1.55 -7.54 -14.29
C ASP A 186 2.78 -7.26 -13.41
N TYR A 187 3.37 -8.31 -12.82
CA TYR A 187 4.57 -8.17 -12.00
C TYR A 187 5.74 -7.53 -12.77
N MET A 188 5.98 -7.97 -14.00
CA MET A 188 7.05 -7.43 -14.84
C MET A 188 6.87 -5.97 -15.27
N ARG A 189 5.66 -5.42 -15.12
CA ARG A 189 5.38 -3.99 -15.36
C ARG A 189 5.74 -3.11 -14.17
N SER A 190 5.98 -3.70 -12.99
CA SER A 190 6.34 -2.92 -11.80
C SER A 190 7.75 -2.33 -11.94
N GLY A 191 7.91 -1.09 -11.47
CA GLY A 191 9.21 -0.43 -11.39
C GLY A 191 10.04 -0.98 -10.23
N PHE A 192 11.35 -0.99 -10.41
CA PHE A 192 12.32 -1.37 -9.38
C PHE A 192 13.36 -0.27 -9.22
N GLY A 193 13.80 -0.04 -7.98
CA GLY A 193 14.78 0.98 -7.69
C GLY A 193 15.27 0.90 -6.25
N ARG A 194 16.00 1.92 -5.80
CA ARG A 194 16.43 2.02 -4.40
C ARG A 194 15.25 2.36 -3.50
N ASP A 195 15.18 1.69 -2.38
CA ASP A 195 14.12 1.86 -1.38
C ASP A 195 14.64 2.60 -0.16
N TYR A 196 14.12 3.78 0.08
CA TYR A 196 14.55 4.62 1.20
C TYR A 196 13.59 4.50 2.38
N PRO A 197 14.02 3.99 3.54
CA PRO A 197 13.26 4.08 4.78
C PRO A 197 13.01 5.54 5.16
N VAL A 198 11.85 5.85 5.72
CA VAL A 198 11.51 7.20 6.18
C VAL A 198 11.77 7.31 7.67
N ARG A 199 12.68 8.20 8.09
CA ARG A 199 12.95 8.40 9.51
C ARG A 199 11.74 9.01 10.21
N GLY A 200 11.31 8.36 11.30
CA GLY A 200 10.10 8.74 12.01
C GLY A 200 8.80 8.22 11.38
N GLY A 201 8.92 7.38 10.34
CA GLY A 201 7.83 6.67 9.69
C GLY A 201 7.21 7.39 8.49
N LEU A 202 6.92 6.61 7.45
CA LEU A 202 6.27 7.12 6.23
C LEU A 202 4.83 7.57 6.51
N GLY A 203 4.10 6.87 7.38
CA GLY A 203 2.78 7.32 7.80
C GLY A 203 2.81 8.69 8.48
N SER A 204 3.86 8.98 9.27
CA SER A 204 4.07 10.29 9.89
C SER A 204 4.35 11.38 8.84
N LEU A 205 5.14 11.06 7.81
CA LEU A 205 5.36 11.95 6.66
C LEU A 205 4.02 12.33 6.00
N ILE A 206 3.18 11.34 5.70
CA ILE A 206 1.89 11.56 5.04
C ILE A 206 0.93 12.33 5.94
N ALA A 207 0.88 12.03 7.23
CA ALA A 207 0.06 12.78 8.18
C ALA A 207 0.47 14.25 8.26
N LYS A 208 1.78 14.54 8.22
CA LYS A 208 2.30 15.89 8.24
C LYS A 208 2.05 16.63 6.91
N TRP A 209 2.22 15.96 5.78
CA TRP A 209 1.93 16.52 4.47
C TRP A 209 0.46 16.86 4.30
N GLY A 210 -0.45 15.96 4.70
CA GLY A 210 -1.90 16.15 4.54
C GLY A 210 -2.57 16.98 5.65
N ALA A 211 -1.82 17.50 6.65
CA ALA A 211 -2.40 18.11 7.85
C ALA A 211 -3.33 19.30 7.58
N ASP A 212 -3.01 20.11 6.57
CA ASP A 212 -3.76 21.32 6.23
C ASP A 212 -4.86 21.07 5.17
N ILE A 213 -4.97 19.85 4.62
CA ILE A 213 -5.99 19.49 3.64
C ILE A 213 -7.31 19.23 4.38
N PRO A 214 -8.41 19.94 4.03
CA PRO A 214 -9.68 19.79 4.73
C PRO A 214 -10.31 18.42 4.44
N VAL A 215 -10.50 17.59 5.47
CA VAL A 215 -11.07 16.25 5.40
C VAL A 215 -12.24 16.11 6.38
N THR A 216 -13.33 15.51 5.93
CA THR A 216 -14.44 15.10 6.79
C THR A 216 -14.18 13.67 7.26
N LEU A 217 -13.68 13.53 8.49
CA LEU A 217 -13.36 12.24 9.12
C LEU A 217 -14.62 11.55 9.68
N ASN A 218 -14.52 10.23 9.96
CA ASN A 218 -15.63 9.39 10.45
C ASN A 218 -16.86 9.47 9.53
N CYS A 219 -16.63 9.74 8.25
CA CYS A 219 -17.64 9.90 7.21
C CYS A 219 -17.59 8.72 6.24
N ARG A 220 -18.33 7.65 6.55
CA ARG A 220 -18.38 6.44 5.74
C ARG A 220 -19.40 6.59 4.62
N VAL A 221 -18.93 6.57 3.39
CA VAL A 221 -19.77 6.55 2.19
C VAL A 221 -20.39 5.17 2.02
N SER A 222 -21.67 5.13 1.70
CA SER A 222 -22.44 3.90 1.46
C SER A 222 -23.07 3.81 0.07
N ALA A 223 -23.22 4.95 -0.65
CA ALA A 223 -23.76 4.92 -2.01
C ALA A 223 -23.24 6.07 -2.88
N VAL A 224 -23.18 5.81 -4.19
CA VAL A 224 -22.88 6.77 -5.26
C VAL A 224 -23.94 6.64 -6.33
N ASP A 225 -24.78 7.66 -6.48
CA ASP A 225 -25.88 7.71 -7.48
C ASP A 225 -25.52 8.68 -8.62
N MET A 226 -25.41 8.12 -9.82
CA MET A 226 -25.09 8.81 -11.06
C MET A 226 -26.30 8.94 -12.00
N THR A 227 -27.51 8.68 -11.54
CA THR A 227 -28.74 8.77 -12.39
C THR A 227 -29.11 10.21 -12.74
N GLY A 228 -28.76 11.17 -11.87
CA GLY A 228 -29.00 12.59 -12.08
C GLY A 228 -27.95 13.26 -12.96
N ARG A 229 -28.11 14.58 -13.17
CA ARG A 229 -27.08 15.42 -13.79
C ARG A 229 -25.80 15.44 -12.96
N ASP A 230 -25.94 15.69 -11.68
CA ASP A 230 -24.88 15.64 -10.69
C ASP A 230 -24.83 14.26 -10.04
N VAL A 231 -23.69 13.91 -9.48
CA VAL A 231 -23.52 12.67 -8.71
C VAL A 231 -23.93 12.94 -7.27
N THR A 232 -24.77 12.10 -6.71
CA THR A 232 -25.14 12.14 -5.28
C THR A 232 -24.32 11.09 -4.53
N VAL A 233 -23.60 11.53 -3.49
CA VAL A 233 -22.82 10.65 -2.60
C VAL A 233 -23.52 10.61 -1.24
N THR A 234 -23.93 9.42 -0.82
CA THR A 234 -24.58 9.17 0.47
C THR A 234 -23.59 8.63 1.48
N SER A 235 -23.59 9.21 2.66
CA SER A 235 -22.74 8.78 3.79
C SER A 235 -23.54 8.71 5.09
N ASN A 236 -22.89 8.21 6.16
CA ASN A 236 -23.45 8.25 7.52
C ASN A 236 -23.62 9.69 8.08
N GLN A 237 -23.09 10.71 7.39
CA GLN A 237 -23.22 12.14 7.78
C GLN A 237 -24.16 12.92 6.85
N GLY A 238 -24.86 12.25 5.92
CA GLY A 238 -25.80 12.85 4.99
C GLY A 238 -25.37 12.71 3.53
N GLU A 239 -25.97 13.51 2.66
CA GLU A 239 -25.78 13.48 1.21
C GLU A 239 -25.04 14.72 0.73
N LEU A 240 -24.17 14.54 -0.26
CA LEU A 240 -23.50 15.59 -1.01
C LEU A 240 -23.72 15.41 -2.50
N ARG A 241 -23.84 16.50 -3.22
CA ARG A 241 -23.93 16.53 -4.68
C ARG A 241 -22.67 17.13 -5.27
N ALA A 242 -22.10 16.45 -6.25
CA ALA A 242 -20.93 16.91 -6.95
C ALA A 242 -21.07 16.72 -8.46
N ARG A 243 -20.32 17.49 -9.22
CA ARG A 243 -20.23 17.30 -10.67
C ARG A 243 -19.48 16.01 -11.00
N ARG A 244 -18.47 15.64 -10.16
CA ARG A 244 -17.61 14.47 -10.32
C ARG A 244 -17.25 13.86 -8.98
N VAL A 245 -16.90 12.58 -9.02
CA VAL A 245 -16.42 11.81 -7.86
C VAL A 245 -15.10 11.16 -8.19
N ILE A 246 -14.14 11.21 -7.26
CA ILE A 246 -12.91 10.42 -7.28
C ILE A 246 -13.00 9.38 -6.17
N MET A 247 -13.01 8.10 -6.56
CA MET A 247 -13.03 6.95 -5.69
C MET A 247 -11.60 6.48 -5.41
N THR A 248 -11.17 6.54 -4.13
CA THR A 248 -9.80 6.15 -3.75
C THR A 248 -9.75 5.03 -2.73
N VAL A 249 -10.86 4.34 -2.49
CA VAL A 249 -10.89 3.16 -1.63
C VAL A 249 -10.14 1.98 -2.26
N SER A 250 -9.71 1.02 -1.45
CA SER A 250 -9.03 -0.18 -1.94
C SER A 250 -9.94 -1.04 -2.84
N THR A 251 -9.34 -1.87 -3.67
CA THR A 251 -10.08 -2.87 -4.45
C THR A 251 -10.78 -3.90 -3.55
N GLY A 252 -10.25 -4.18 -2.35
CA GLY A 252 -10.92 -5.01 -1.35
C GLY A 252 -12.28 -4.43 -0.91
N ILE A 253 -12.36 -3.13 -0.67
CA ILE A 253 -13.61 -2.44 -0.33
C ILE A 253 -14.58 -2.41 -1.53
N LEU A 254 -14.08 -2.22 -2.75
CA LEU A 254 -14.91 -2.26 -3.96
C LEU A 254 -15.49 -3.66 -4.19
N ALA A 255 -14.68 -4.70 -4.03
CA ALA A 255 -15.09 -6.10 -4.16
C ALA A 255 -16.09 -6.55 -3.09
N ALA A 256 -16.00 -5.99 -1.87
CA ALA A 256 -16.95 -6.28 -0.79
C ALA A 256 -18.37 -5.77 -1.07
N GLY A 257 -18.52 -4.79 -1.98
CA GLY A 257 -19.83 -4.24 -2.34
C GLY A 257 -20.46 -3.35 -1.27
N ASP A 258 -19.68 -2.87 -0.31
CA ASP A 258 -20.15 -1.99 0.78
C ASP A 258 -20.61 -0.60 0.28
N ILE A 259 -20.21 -0.21 -0.92
CA ILE A 259 -20.61 1.04 -1.58
C ILE A 259 -21.53 0.67 -2.75
N LEU A 260 -22.79 1.08 -2.66
CA LEU A 260 -23.78 0.86 -3.72
C LEU A 260 -23.61 1.88 -4.85
N PHE A 261 -23.57 1.41 -6.08
CA PHE A 261 -23.52 2.25 -7.28
C PHE A 261 -24.86 2.21 -8.03
N THR A 262 -25.39 3.37 -8.40
CA THR A 262 -26.57 3.49 -9.24
C THR A 262 -26.29 4.43 -10.43
N PRO A 263 -26.32 3.96 -11.68
CA PRO A 263 -26.47 2.54 -12.06
C PRO A 263 -25.30 1.67 -11.53
N ALA A 264 -25.46 0.36 -11.57
CA ALA A 264 -24.38 -0.56 -11.22
C ALA A 264 -23.12 -0.28 -12.06
N LEU A 265 -21.95 -0.59 -11.51
CA LEU A 265 -20.69 -0.47 -12.23
C LEU A 265 -20.74 -1.35 -13.50
N PRO A 266 -20.14 -0.90 -14.62
CA PRO A 266 -20.04 -1.73 -15.81
C PRO A 266 -19.33 -3.07 -15.53
N ASP A 267 -19.72 -4.14 -16.21
CA ASP A 267 -19.13 -5.49 -16.05
C ASP A 267 -17.60 -5.48 -16.27
N THR A 268 -17.11 -4.63 -17.16
CA THR A 268 -15.67 -4.47 -17.38
C THR A 268 -14.94 -3.97 -16.15
N VAL A 269 -15.57 -3.08 -15.37
CA VAL A 269 -14.99 -2.52 -14.14
C VAL A 269 -15.06 -3.53 -12.99
N THR A 270 -16.20 -4.22 -12.83
CA THR A 270 -16.34 -5.27 -11.79
C THR A 270 -15.39 -6.43 -12.05
N THR A 271 -15.25 -6.87 -13.30
CA THR A 271 -14.25 -7.87 -13.71
C THR A 271 -12.82 -7.39 -13.41
N ALA A 272 -12.50 -6.12 -13.67
CA ALA A 272 -11.19 -5.57 -13.34
C ALA A 272 -10.93 -5.55 -11.82
N ILE A 273 -11.95 -5.23 -11.02
CA ILE A 273 -11.85 -5.29 -9.55
C ILE A 273 -11.59 -6.72 -9.08
N ASP A 274 -12.27 -7.71 -9.64
CA ASP A 274 -12.10 -9.12 -9.31
C ASP A 274 -10.70 -9.65 -9.67
N HIS A 275 -10.10 -9.11 -10.73
CA HIS A 275 -8.73 -9.41 -11.13
C HIS A 275 -7.66 -8.68 -10.32
N LEU A 276 -8.03 -7.72 -9.48
CA LEU A 276 -7.13 -6.92 -8.65
C LEU A 276 -7.46 -7.06 -7.16
N PRO A 277 -7.43 -8.28 -6.59
CA PRO A 277 -7.68 -8.43 -5.16
C PRO A 277 -6.63 -7.68 -4.32
N CYS A 278 -7.02 -7.30 -3.10
CA CYS A 278 -6.07 -6.87 -2.09
C CYS A 278 -5.40 -8.09 -1.46
N GLY A 279 -4.09 -8.18 -1.58
CA GLY A 279 -3.28 -9.16 -0.92
C GLY A 279 -3.09 -8.86 0.58
N THR A 280 -2.30 -9.69 1.25
CA THR A 280 -2.02 -9.55 2.67
C THR A 280 -0.52 -9.51 2.92
N LEU A 281 -0.04 -8.41 3.51
CA LEU A 281 1.27 -8.35 4.14
C LEU A 281 1.08 -7.82 5.56
N ASN A 282 1.26 -8.68 6.54
CA ASN A 282 1.29 -8.30 7.94
C ASN A 282 2.70 -8.05 8.42
N LYS A 283 2.83 -7.14 9.36
CA LYS A 283 4.08 -6.80 10.03
C LYS A 283 3.96 -7.06 11.52
N ILE A 284 5.04 -7.56 12.10
CA ILE A 284 5.20 -7.62 13.54
C ILE A 284 6.41 -6.74 13.88
N GLY A 285 6.14 -5.62 14.54
CA GLY A 285 7.18 -4.76 15.08
C GLY A 285 7.64 -5.26 16.44
N VAL A 286 8.95 -5.37 16.62
CA VAL A 286 9.58 -5.79 17.87
C VAL A 286 10.51 -4.68 18.34
N ALA A 287 10.16 -4.03 19.47
CA ALA A 287 11.07 -3.08 20.12
C ALA A 287 12.16 -3.83 20.84
N LEU A 288 13.40 -3.41 20.64
CA LEU A 288 14.56 -4.03 21.22
C LEU A 288 15.24 -3.10 22.22
N SER A 289 15.79 -3.67 23.29
CA SER A 289 16.63 -2.93 24.23
C SER A 289 17.88 -2.40 23.54
N GLN A 290 18.38 -1.25 24.00
CA GLN A 290 19.62 -0.69 23.48
C GLN A 290 20.79 -1.68 23.66
N GLY A 291 21.53 -1.93 22.58
CA GLY A 291 22.64 -2.89 22.57
C GLY A 291 22.22 -4.37 22.50
N ALA A 292 20.93 -4.66 22.29
CA ALA A 292 20.41 -6.02 22.14
C ALA A 292 20.98 -6.75 20.91
N VAL A 293 21.25 -6.00 19.86
CA VAL A 293 21.84 -6.49 18.63
C VAL A 293 23.10 -5.66 18.31
N PRO A 294 24.12 -6.26 17.64
CA PRO A 294 25.32 -5.51 17.30
C PRO A 294 25.02 -4.42 16.27
N PRO A 295 25.77 -3.29 16.26
CA PRO A 295 25.52 -2.17 15.34
C PRO A 295 25.58 -2.56 13.86
N ASP A 296 26.38 -3.55 13.51
CA ASP A 296 26.50 -4.08 12.16
C ASP A 296 25.34 -5.02 11.78
N ALA A 297 24.41 -5.33 12.70
CA ALA A 297 23.19 -6.06 12.37
C ALA A 297 22.12 -5.19 11.69
N ASP A 298 22.39 -3.88 11.44
CA ASP A 298 21.46 -3.04 10.68
C ASP A 298 21.23 -3.61 9.28
N GLY A 299 19.98 -3.87 8.87
CA GLY A 299 19.66 -4.38 7.55
C GLY A 299 18.74 -5.60 7.54
N TRP A 300 18.66 -6.21 6.36
CA TRP A 300 17.76 -7.31 6.07
C TRP A 300 18.37 -8.68 6.40
N HIS A 301 17.65 -9.48 7.17
CA HIS A 301 18.04 -10.81 7.59
C HIS A 301 17.02 -11.84 7.12
N LEU A 302 17.52 -12.91 6.55
CA LEU A 302 16.75 -14.07 6.12
C LEU A 302 17.26 -15.29 6.87
N ALA A 303 16.48 -15.84 7.78
CA ALA A 303 16.77 -17.11 8.42
C ALA A 303 16.07 -18.22 7.64
N TRP A 304 16.89 -19.17 7.19
CA TRP A 304 16.46 -20.32 6.40
C TRP A 304 17.20 -21.56 6.90
N PRO A 305 16.49 -22.51 7.56
CA PRO A 305 17.13 -23.66 8.22
C PRO A 305 17.95 -24.52 7.28
N ASP A 306 19.01 -25.16 7.81
CA ASP A 306 19.80 -26.15 7.08
C ASP A 306 19.00 -27.45 6.88
N HIS A 307 19.24 -28.12 5.75
CA HIS A 307 18.79 -29.49 5.44
C HIS A 307 17.30 -29.73 5.32
N HIS A 308 16.65 -29.05 4.39
CA HIS A 308 15.32 -29.47 3.94
C HIS A 308 15.38 -30.13 2.55
N THR A 309 15.04 -31.41 2.50
CA THR A 309 14.63 -32.07 1.26
C THR A 309 13.10 -31.97 1.17
N GLY A 310 12.59 -30.97 0.47
CA GLY A 310 11.15 -30.73 0.29
C GLY A 310 10.70 -29.30 0.59
N ALA A 311 9.42 -29.01 0.41
CA ALA A 311 8.85 -27.69 0.72
C ALA A 311 8.96 -27.40 2.22
N LEU A 312 9.66 -26.32 2.59
CA LEU A 312 9.68 -25.81 3.94
C LEU A 312 8.32 -25.20 4.27
N PRO A 313 7.76 -25.47 5.46
CA PRO A 313 6.67 -24.67 5.98
C PRO A 313 7.09 -23.19 6.05
N ALA A 314 6.19 -22.29 5.65
CA ALA A 314 6.48 -20.84 5.61
C ALA A 314 6.85 -20.25 6.98
N ASP A 315 6.41 -20.89 8.06
CA ASP A 315 6.72 -20.53 9.45
C ASP A 315 8.15 -20.85 9.89
N GLN A 316 8.91 -21.57 9.06
CA GLN A 316 10.32 -21.89 9.32
C GLN A 316 11.29 -20.93 8.60
N ILE A 317 10.79 -20.06 7.73
CA ILE A 317 11.59 -19.03 7.07
C ILE A 317 11.26 -17.69 7.73
N ALA A 318 12.28 -16.96 8.16
CA ALA A 318 12.11 -15.65 8.75
C ALA A 318 12.70 -14.56 7.85
N SER A 319 11.91 -13.51 7.63
CA SER A 319 12.31 -12.31 6.91
C SER A 319 12.19 -11.13 7.87
N VAL A 320 13.32 -10.55 8.26
CA VAL A 320 13.40 -9.55 9.34
C VAL A 320 14.26 -8.38 8.91
N ASP A 321 13.71 -7.17 9.02
CA ASP A 321 14.45 -5.93 8.85
C ASP A 321 14.83 -5.34 10.22
N ILE A 322 16.13 -5.22 10.47
CA ILE A 322 16.70 -4.77 11.75
C ILE A 322 17.13 -3.30 11.65
N TYR A 323 16.75 -2.51 12.62
CA TYR A 323 17.15 -1.12 12.82
C TYR A 323 17.91 -0.99 14.13
N THR A 324 19.20 -0.57 14.07
CA THR A 324 20.09 -0.51 15.24
C THR A 324 20.26 0.88 15.84
N GLY A 325 19.55 1.90 15.34
CA GLY A 325 19.71 3.30 15.76
C GLY A 325 19.30 3.60 17.21
N ALA A 326 18.89 4.85 17.47
CA ALA A 326 18.50 5.31 18.80
C ALA A 326 17.29 4.56 19.40
N HIS A 327 16.45 3.99 18.53
CA HIS A 327 15.30 3.17 18.90
C HIS A 327 15.41 1.83 18.16
N PRO A 328 16.21 0.87 18.71
CA PRO A 328 16.41 -0.41 18.05
C PRO A 328 15.09 -1.16 17.89
N GLN A 329 14.86 -1.68 16.71
CA GLN A 329 13.65 -2.44 16.41
C GLN A 329 13.89 -3.48 15.31
N ALA A 330 13.06 -4.51 15.31
CA ALA A 330 12.94 -5.46 14.23
C ALA A 330 11.55 -5.39 13.62
N VAL A 331 11.46 -5.56 12.31
CA VAL A 331 10.20 -5.72 11.59
C VAL A 331 10.20 -7.10 10.97
N VAL A 332 9.30 -7.96 11.45
CA VAL A 332 9.11 -9.31 10.91
C VAL A 332 7.92 -9.30 9.96
N PHE A 333 8.08 -9.92 8.80
CA PHE A 333 7.07 -9.90 7.74
C PHE A 333 6.38 -11.26 7.63
N ALA A 334 5.06 -11.21 7.40
CA ALA A 334 4.23 -12.38 7.11
C ALA A 334 3.28 -12.04 5.97
N GLY A 335 3.56 -12.59 4.77
CA GLY A 335 2.84 -12.28 3.54
C GLY A 335 1.91 -13.39 3.07
N ALA A 336 1.03 -13.04 2.14
CA ALA A 336 0.17 -13.93 1.38
C ALA A 336 -0.69 -14.87 2.25
N SER A 337 -0.89 -16.11 1.83
CA SER A 337 -1.67 -17.12 2.56
C SER A 337 -1.12 -17.40 3.95
N PHE A 338 0.20 -17.38 4.13
CA PHE A 338 0.82 -17.52 5.46
C PHE A 338 0.46 -16.34 6.37
N GLY A 339 0.53 -15.09 5.87
CA GLY A 339 0.13 -13.92 6.62
C GLY A 339 -1.33 -13.95 7.06
N ILE A 340 -2.23 -14.41 6.19
CA ILE A 340 -3.65 -14.63 6.50
C ILE A 340 -3.83 -15.69 7.58
N HIS A 341 -3.12 -16.81 7.46
CA HIS A 341 -3.18 -17.90 8.45
C HIS A 341 -2.73 -17.41 9.83
N LEU A 342 -1.62 -16.71 9.89
CA LEU A 342 -1.05 -16.17 11.11
C LEU A 342 -1.95 -15.10 11.76
N GLU A 343 -2.55 -14.22 10.95
CA GLU A 343 -3.54 -13.24 11.42
C GLU A 343 -4.77 -13.91 12.03
N LYS A 344 -5.31 -14.96 11.38
CA LYS A 344 -6.45 -15.75 11.89
C LYS A 344 -6.11 -16.49 13.18
N ALA A 345 -4.86 -16.92 13.35
CA ALA A 345 -4.40 -17.54 14.59
C ALA A 345 -4.25 -16.50 15.73
N GLY A 346 -4.23 -15.21 15.41
CA GLY A 346 -4.32 -14.09 16.34
C GLY A 346 -2.96 -13.51 16.78
N ALA A 347 -3.03 -12.39 17.48
CA ALA A 347 -1.85 -11.61 17.86
C ALA A 347 -0.82 -12.40 18.69
N ALA A 348 -1.25 -13.38 19.48
CA ALA A 348 -0.33 -14.22 20.25
C ALA A 348 0.53 -15.11 19.33
N ALA A 349 -0.08 -15.71 18.30
CA ALA A 349 0.64 -16.51 17.31
C ALA A 349 1.62 -15.63 16.50
N MET A 350 1.20 -14.43 16.10
CA MET A 350 2.09 -13.48 15.41
C MET A 350 3.31 -13.11 16.26
N ARG A 351 3.09 -12.84 17.55
CA ARG A 351 4.20 -12.53 18.48
C ARG A 351 5.14 -13.71 18.67
N SER A 352 4.61 -14.94 18.78
CA SER A 352 5.42 -16.16 18.86
C SER A 352 6.28 -16.32 17.60
N TYR A 353 5.69 -16.18 16.42
CA TYR A 353 6.42 -16.23 15.16
C TYR A 353 7.55 -15.19 15.09
N ALA A 354 7.30 -13.96 15.53
CA ALA A 354 8.32 -12.92 15.54
C ALA A 354 9.44 -13.21 16.54
N GLU A 355 9.10 -13.75 17.72
CA GLU A 355 10.10 -14.17 18.71
C GLU A 355 10.96 -15.32 18.17
N ASP A 356 10.35 -16.35 17.58
CA ASP A 356 11.05 -17.49 17.00
C ASP A 356 11.94 -17.06 15.81
N SER A 357 11.46 -16.10 14.99
CA SER A 357 12.24 -15.48 13.93
C SER A 357 13.51 -14.80 14.45
N LEU A 358 13.39 -14.01 15.52
CA LEU A 358 14.55 -13.35 16.13
C LEU A 358 15.52 -14.35 16.77
N ILE A 359 15.00 -15.42 17.38
CA ILE A 359 15.81 -16.48 17.96
C ILE A 359 16.61 -17.21 16.89
N SER A 360 16.02 -17.48 15.72
CA SER A 360 16.72 -18.14 14.61
C SER A 360 17.87 -17.29 14.06
N ILE A 361 17.83 -15.96 14.27
CA ILE A 361 18.86 -15.02 13.82
C ILE A 361 19.90 -14.76 14.91
N PHE A 362 19.47 -14.49 16.16
CA PHE A 362 20.33 -13.99 17.23
C PHE A 362 20.52 -14.96 18.39
N GLY A 363 19.85 -16.10 18.37
CA GLY A 363 19.85 -17.06 19.48
C GLY A 363 18.85 -16.72 20.60
N SER A 364 18.66 -17.64 21.55
CA SER A 364 17.57 -17.58 22.54
C SER A 364 17.64 -16.37 23.48
N ASP A 365 18.82 -15.80 23.71
CA ASP A 365 19.02 -14.71 24.65
C ASP A 365 18.32 -13.40 24.20
N ILE A 366 18.00 -13.27 22.90
CA ILE A 366 17.29 -12.11 22.35
C ILE A 366 15.93 -11.89 23.03
N ARG A 367 15.29 -12.96 23.55
CA ARG A 367 14.04 -12.87 24.31
C ARG A 367 14.09 -11.86 25.45
N ASN A 368 15.23 -11.80 26.13
CA ASN A 368 15.43 -10.90 27.26
C ASN A 368 15.56 -9.43 26.88
N ALA A 369 15.72 -9.18 25.59
CA ALA A 369 15.89 -7.84 25.02
C ALA A 369 14.64 -7.32 24.30
N ILE A 370 13.55 -8.08 24.29
CA ILE A 370 12.28 -7.64 23.70
C ILE A 370 11.52 -6.77 24.70
N ASP A 371 11.38 -5.48 24.37
CA ASP A 371 10.69 -4.49 25.21
C ASP A 371 9.19 -4.38 24.90
N GLY A 372 8.75 -4.85 23.75
CA GLY A 372 7.36 -4.85 23.31
C GLY A 372 7.18 -5.27 21.87
N MET A 373 5.94 -5.62 21.53
CA MET A 373 5.57 -6.01 20.16
C MET A 373 4.25 -5.37 19.76
N ILE A 374 4.16 -4.97 18.48
CA ILE A 374 2.95 -4.51 17.81
C ILE A 374 2.69 -5.39 16.59
N THR A 375 1.44 -5.74 16.33
CA THR A 375 1.05 -6.60 15.20
C THR A 375 0.02 -5.88 14.33
N THR A 376 0.05 -6.12 13.03
CA THR A 376 -0.98 -5.65 12.10
C THR A 376 -1.96 -6.76 11.76
N ALA A 377 -3.12 -6.39 11.23
CA ALA A 377 -4.17 -7.32 10.80
C ALA A 377 -4.85 -6.77 9.54
N TRP A 378 -4.06 -6.62 8.46
CA TRP A 378 -4.52 -5.95 7.25
C TRP A 378 -5.58 -6.73 6.49
N HIS A 379 -5.57 -8.06 6.54
CA HIS A 379 -6.56 -8.88 5.87
C HIS A 379 -7.99 -8.59 6.37
N SER A 380 -8.13 -8.43 7.68
CA SER A 380 -9.42 -8.16 8.32
C SER A 380 -9.67 -6.68 8.64
N GLU A 381 -8.77 -5.76 8.25
CA GLU A 381 -8.95 -4.32 8.49
C GLU A 381 -10.19 -3.81 7.73
N PRO A 382 -11.27 -3.39 8.46
CA PRO A 382 -12.59 -3.17 7.85
C PRO A 382 -12.66 -2.00 6.88
N LEU A 383 -11.66 -1.13 6.85
CA LEU A 383 -11.61 0.03 5.96
C LEU A 383 -10.69 -0.16 4.76
N THR A 384 -10.00 -1.30 4.65
CA THR A 384 -9.10 -1.59 3.51
C THR A 384 -9.25 -3.00 2.96
N LEU A 385 -9.59 -4.00 3.80
CA LEU A 385 -9.75 -5.42 3.46
C LEU A 385 -8.54 -5.96 2.67
N GLY A 386 -7.35 -5.71 3.21
CA GLY A 386 -6.06 -6.12 2.66
C GLY A 386 -5.00 -5.01 2.69
N SER A 387 -3.77 -5.38 2.30
CA SER A 387 -2.60 -4.50 2.32
C SER A 387 -2.48 -3.69 1.03
N TYR A 388 -2.33 -4.33 -0.11
CA TYR A 388 -2.23 -3.71 -1.44
C TYR A 388 -2.60 -4.71 -2.53
N SER A 389 -2.86 -4.17 -3.73
CA SER A 389 -3.38 -4.96 -4.84
C SER A 389 -2.28 -5.72 -5.59
N TYR A 390 -2.62 -6.92 -6.04
CA TYR A 390 -1.89 -7.64 -7.09
C TYR A 390 -2.86 -7.99 -8.22
N ALA A 391 -2.35 -8.33 -9.41
CA ALA A 391 -3.20 -8.85 -10.47
C ALA A 391 -3.14 -10.38 -10.51
N ARG A 392 -4.30 -11.02 -10.70
CA ARG A 392 -4.40 -12.45 -11.00
C ARG A 392 -3.97 -12.73 -12.43
N PRO A 393 -3.54 -13.95 -12.76
CA PRO A 393 -3.29 -14.36 -14.14
C PRO A 393 -4.46 -14.02 -15.05
N GLY A 394 -4.18 -13.49 -16.25
CA GLY A 394 -5.16 -12.95 -17.16
C GLY A 394 -5.69 -11.55 -16.82
N GLY A 395 -5.33 -11.01 -15.65
CA GLY A 395 -5.74 -9.69 -15.16
C GLY A 395 -4.74 -8.56 -15.38
N ALA A 396 -3.63 -8.77 -16.10
CA ALA A 396 -2.58 -7.78 -16.27
C ALA A 396 -3.05 -6.43 -16.86
N ASN A 397 -4.18 -6.37 -17.55
CA ASN A 397 -4.77 -5.13 -18.06
C ASN A 397 -5.86 -4.52 -17.13
N ALA A 398 -6.19 -5.15 -16.03
CA ALA A 398 -7.25 -4.68 -15.14
C ALA A 398 -6.96 -3.27 -14.57
N ARG A 399 -5.68 -2.96 -14.29
CA ARG A 399 -5.27 -1.62 -13.82
C ARG A 399 -5.58 -0.53 -14.84
N ARG A 400 -5.45 -0.83 -16.16
CA ARG A 400 -5.78 0.10 -17.26
C ARG A 400 -7.28 0.41 -17.28
N VAL A 401 -8.13 -0.58 -16.98
CA VAL A 401 -9.59 -0.38 -16.91
C VAL A 401 -9.94 0.64 -15.82
N LEU A 402 -9.32 0.55 -14.64
CA LEU A 402 -9.56 1.50 -13.55
C LEU A 402 -9.06 2.92 -13.85
N GLN A 403 -8.14 3.10 -14.79
CA GLN A 403 -7.72 4.44 -15.23
C GLN A 403 -8.77 5.16 -16.08
N HIS A 404 -9.75 4.46 -16.62
CA HIS A 404 -10.81 5.07 -17.43
C HIS A 404 -11.99 5.48 -16.55
N PRO A 405 -12.47 6.74 -16.67
CA PRO A 405 -13.63 7.19 -15.90
C PRO A 405 -14.92 6.57 -16.43
N ILE A 406 -15.91 6.45 -15.56
CA ILE A 406 -17.27 6.10 -15.94
C ILE A 406 -18.04 7.41 -16.22
N ASP A 407 -18.53 7.56 -17.45
CA ASP A 407 -19.35 8.69 -17.93
C ASP A 407 -18.73 10.07 -17.66
N ASP A 408 -17.39 10.17 -17.57
CA ASP A 408 -16.69 11.41 -17.19
C ASP A 408 -17.17 11.99 -15.83
N ARG A 409 -17.72 11.15 -14.96
CA ARG A 409 -18.28 11.53 -13.65
C ARG A 409 -17.70 10.75 -12.47
N LEU A 410 -17.38 9.47 -12.63
CA LEU A 410 -16.74 8.66 -11.61
C LEU A 410 -15.34 8.24 -12.08
N TYR A 411 -14.33 8.62 -11.31
CA TYR A 411 -12.93 8.34 -11.54
C TYR A 411 -12.40 7.44 -10.42
N PHE A 412 -11.50 6.51 -10.75
CA PHE A 412 -10.79 5.73 -9.75
C PHE A 412 -9.34 6.23 -9.64
N ALA A 413 -8.83 6.28 -8.42
CA ALA A 413 -7.43 6.55 -8.12
C ALA A 413 -6.98 5.71 -6.90
N GLY A 414 -5.70 5.47 -6.80
CA GLY A 414 -5.10 4.62 -5.78
C GLY A 414 -4.01 3.75 -6.38
N GLU A 415 -3.26 3.05 -5.55
CA GLU A 415 -2.15 2.21 -6.02
C GLU A 415 -2.62 1.14 -7.03
N ALA A 416 -3.86 0.63 -6.86
CA ALA A 416 -4.41 -0.41 -7.73
C ALA A 416 -4.61 0.04 -9.18
N SER A 417 -4.78 1.33 -9.44
CA SER A 417 -4.90 1.89 -10.79
C SER A 417 -3.54 2.25 -11.42
N SER A 418 -2.44 2.17 -10.68
CA SER A 418 -1.09 2.40 -11.21
C SER A 418 -0.56 1.15 -11.88
N ILE A 419 -0.04 1.25 -13.10
CA ILE A 419 0.50 0.11 -13.84
C ILE A 419 1.92 -0.20 -13.39
N ALA A 420 2.78 0.82 -13.34
CA ALA A 420 4.19 0.65 -13.03
C ALA A 420 4.51 0.72 -11.53
N HIS A 421 3.62 1.31 -10.71
CA HIS A 421 3.89 1.58 -9.31
C HIS A 421 2.75 1.08 -8.40
N TYR A 422 2.09 -0.02 -8.79
CA TYR A 422 1.05 -0.61 -7.94
C TYR A 422 1.63 -1.07 -6.60
N GLY A 423 0.80 -1.20 -5.59
CA GLY A 423 1.22 -1.59 -4.24
C GLY A 423 2.03 -0.54 -3.50
N THR A 424 2.29 0.65 -4.09
CA THR A 424 3.20 1.64 -3.53
C THR A 424 2.55 2.98 -3.16
N ALA A 425 3.18 3.70 -2.22
CA ALA A 425 2.76 5.03 -1.81
C ALA A 425 2.81 6.04 -2.97
N HIS A 426 3.86 5.99 -3.79
CA HIS A 426 4.00 6.92 -4.92
C HIS A 426 3.08 6.58 -6.09
N GLY A 427 2.75 5.30 -6.30
CA GLY A 427 1.72 4.91 -7.25
C GLY A 427 0.35 5.49 -6.88
N ALA A 428 0.01 5.46 -5.58
CA ALA A 428 -1.18 6.12 -5.06
C ALA A 428 -1.11 7.65 -5.27
N PHE A 429 0.03 8.28 -4.99
CA PHE A 429 0.23 9.72 -5.16
C PHE A 429 0.05 10.15 -6.62
N LEU A 430 0.75 9.49 -7.54
CA LEU A 430 0.69 9.81 -8.98
C LEU A 430 -0.69 9.57 -9.58
N SER A 431 -1.36 8.48 -9.19
CA SER A 431 -2.73 8.21 -9.67
C SER A 431 -3.73 9.24 -9.16
N GLY A 432 -3.54 9.75 -7.93
CA GLY A 432 -4.34 10.85 -7.39
C GLY A 432 -4.16 12.14 -8.18
N GLN A 433 -2.91 12.49 -8.50
CA GLN A 433 -2.60 13.65 -9.36
C GLN A 433 -3.25 13.54 -10.74
N ASP A 434 -3.09 12.39 -11.41
CA ASP A 434 -3.69 12.17 -12.74
C ASP A 434 -5.22 12.31 -12.70
N ALA A 435 -5.87 11.66 -11.75
CA ALA A 435 -7.32 11.76 -11.60
C ALA A 435 -7.76 13.21 -11.30
N GLY A 436 -7.05 13.91 -10.42
CA GLY A 436 -7.29 15.32 -10.10
C GLY A 436 -7.18 16.21 -11.34
N GLN A 437 -6.10 16.07 -12.13
CA GLN A 437 -5.88 16.83 -13.36
C GLN A 437 -6.99 16.60 -14.39
N ARG A 438 -7.36 15.35 -14.62
CA ARG A 438 -8.40 14.96 -15.60
C ARG A 438 -9.78 15.48 -15.18
N VAL A 439 -10.09 15.38 -13.87
CA VAL A 439 -11.32 15.90 -13.30
C VAL A 439 -11.40 17.43 -13.45
N ALA A 440 -10.34 18.15 -13.05
CA ALA A 440 -10.28 19.61 -13.13
C ALA A 440 -10.39 20.10 -14.59
N ALA A 441 -9.63 19.50 -15.52
CA ALA A 441 -9.68 19.85 -16.93
C ALA A 441 -11.10 19.74 -17.51
N GLY A 442 -11.81 18.65 -17.21
CA GLY A 442 -13.17 18.46 -17.68
C GLY A 442 -14.21 19.33 -16.98
N ILE A 443 -13.92 19.94 -15.81
CA ILE A 443 -14.80 20.93 -15.15
C ILE A 443 -14.60 22.31 -15.77
N ILE A 444 -13.35 22.71 -16.01
CA ILE A 444 -12.99 24.03 -16.53
C ILE A 444 -13.41 24.18 -18.02
N ALA A 445 -13.38 23.10 -18.80
CA ALA A 445 -13.76 23.10 -20.22
C ALA A 445 -15.27 23.21 -20.47
N LYS A 446 -16.12 23.11 -19.47
CA LYS A 446 -17.59 23.19 -19.55
C LYS A 446 -18.11 24.45 -18.90
#